data_8883c54f46611f4b32d1c108618860c4
#
_entry.id   8883c54f46611f4b32d1c108618860c4
#
_cell.length_a   1.000
_cell.length_b   1.000
_cell.length_c   1.000
_cell.angle_alpha   90.00
_cell.angle_beta   90.00
_cell.angle_gamma   90.00
#
_symmetry.space_group_name_H-M   'P 1'
#
loop_
_entity.id
_entity.type
_entity.pdbx_description
1 polymer ?
#
loop_
_entity_poly.entity_id
_entity_poly.type
_entity_poly.pdbx_seq_one_letter_code
_entity_poly.pdbx_strand_id
1 'polypeptide(L)'
;VPWPGCCSVKAEIHILRNIDVYFLTLASLCLVLSVSLGLGMGFAQDFSLSHLHSHLNLVGWVSMALFGLTYRAYPALAEGRLAKAHFLLSAPSGIMFPAGIYLLITYGQPIPAVAAAIVWLAGATLFCVMLVRLAFAKGLA
;
A
#
# COMPACT_ATOMS: atom_id res chain seq x y z
N VAL A 1 5.28 -39.39 1.80
CA VAL A 1 5.32 -38.43 0.65
C VAL A 1 4.58 -37.18 1.12
N PRO A 2 5.22 -36.01 1.28
CA PRO A 2 4.52 -34.80 1.70
C PRO A 2 3.60 -34.30 0.58
N TRP A 3 2.38 -33.98 0.92
CA TRP A 3 1.37 -33.41 0.02
C TRP A 3 1.85 -32.08 -0.55
N PRO A 4 1.71 -31.80 -1.86
CA PRO A 4 2.20 -30.58 -2.52
C PRO A 4 1.54 -29.26 -2.00
N GLY A 5 0.45 -29.35 -1.23
CA GLY A 5 -0.20 -28.17 -0.62
C GLY A 5 0.44 -27.63 0.66
N CYS A 6 1.36 -28.37 1.30
CA CYS A 6 1.90 -27.98 2.62
C CYS A 6 2.85 -26.78 2.56
N CYS A 7 3.56 -26.57 1.47
CA CYS A 7 4.47 -25.44 1.29
C CYS A 7 3.73 -24.11 1.04
N SER A 8 2.61 -24.17 0.28
CA SER A 8 1.78 -23.00 -0.02
C SER A 8 1.08 -22.47 1.23
N VAL A 9 0.52 -23.36 2.04
CA VAL A 9 -0.17 -22.98 3.30
C VAL A 9 0.79 -22.38 4.32
N LYS A 10 2.02 -22.89 4.44
CA LYS A 10 3.03 -22.31 5.35
C LYS A 10 3.47 -20.91 4.90
N ALA A 11 3.62 -20.67 3.60
CA ALA A 11 3.97 -19.35 3.06
C ALA A 11 2.82 -18.34 3.28
N GLU A 12 1.57 -18.75 3.09
CA GLU A 12 0.38 -17.91 3.35
C GLU A 12 0.26 -17.51 4.82
N ILE A 13 0.49 -18.43 5.74
CA ILE A 13 0.47 -18.17 7.20
C ILE A 13 1.61 -17.21 7.58
N HIS A 14 2.77 -17.31 6.94
CA HIS A 14 3.91 -16.43 7.22
C HIS A 14 3.68 -14.98 6.76
N ILE A 15 3.03 -14.79 5.61
CA ILE A 15 2.67 -13.45 5.09
C ILE A 15 1.65 -12.78 6.02
N LEU A 16 0.64 -13.50 6.48
CA LEU A 16 -0.38 -12.94 7.38
C LEU A 16 0.19 -12.53 8.73
N ARG A 17 1.21 -13.24 9.24
CA ARG A 17 1.82 -12.95 10.54
C ARG A 17 2.69 -11.69 10.55
N ASN A 18 3.19 -11.25 9.39
CA ASN A 18 4.11 -10.11 9.25
C ASN A 18 3.61 -9.03 8.28
N ILE A 19 2.29 -8.94 8.07
CA ILE A 19 1.68 -7.99 7.14
C ILE A 19 2.03 -6.53 7.51
N ASP A 20 2.15 -6.24 8.80
CA ASP A 20 2.60 -4.97 9.34
C ASP A 20 4.01 -4.62 8.86
N VAL A 21 4.95 -5.57 8.97
CA VAL A 21 6.33 -5.39 8.53
C VAL A 21 6.42 -5.20 7.03
N TYR A 22 5.65 -5.93 6.22
CA TYR A 22 5.64 -5.74 4.77
C TYR A 22 5.15 -4.37 4.37
N PHE A 23 4.05 -3.87 4.96
CA PHE A 23 3.57 -2.52 4.71
C PHE A 23 4.60 -1.46 5.13
N LEU A 24 5.22 -1.59 6.31
CA LEU A 24 6.22 -0.65 6.80
C LEU A 24 7.49 -0.65 5.94
N THR A 25 7.91 -1.81 5.44
CA THR A 25 9.05 -1.93 4.53
C THR A 25 8.77 -1.22 3.21
N LEU A 26 7.60 -1.49 2.59
CA LEU A 26 7.21 -0.80 1.36
C LEU A 26 7.08 0.70 1.56
N ALA A 27 6.48 1.13 2.67
CA ALA A 27 6.38 2.54 3.03
C ALA A 27 7.76 3.20 3.13
N SER A 28 8.72 2.59 3.83
CA SER A 28 10.07 3.14 3.98
C SER A 28 10.82 3.23 2.65
N LEU A 29 10.66 2.27 1.76
CA LEU A 29 11.22 2.33 0.40
C LEU A 29 10.61 3.49 -0.40
N CYS A 30 9.29 3.66 -0.34
CA CYS A 30 8.61 4.79 -0.99
C CYS A 30 9.07 6.14 -0.41
N LEU A 31 9.30 6.23 0.90
CA LEU A 31 9.85 7.43 1.55
C LEU A 31 11.21 7.80 0.96
N VAL A 32 12.15 6.84 0.91
CA VAL A 32 13.50 7.09 0.37
C VAL A 32 13.42 7.54 -1.08
N LEU A 33 12.62 6.86 -1.90
CA LEU A 33 12.43 7.24 -3.32
C LEU A 33 11.82 8.63 -3.44
N SER A 34 10.81 8.95 -2.63
CA SER A 34 10.13 10.23 -2.68
C SER A 34 11.05 11.39 -2.26
N VAL A 35 11.80 11.22 -1.17
CA VAL A 35 12.77 12.25 -0.72
C VAL A 35 13.87 12.44 -1.75
N SER A 36 14.39 11.36 -2.34
CA SER A 36 15.39 11.44 -3.40
C SER A 36 14.88 12.19 -4.62
N LEU A 37 13.63 11.92 -5.04
CA LEU A 37 12.96 12.62 -6.13
C LEU A 37 12.79 14.12 -5.80
N GLY A 38 12.35 14.45 -4.58
CA GLY A 38 12.20 15.84 -4.12
C GLY A 38 13.51 16.61 -4.15
N LEU A 39 14.60 15.99 -3.67
CA LEU A 39 15.94 16.57 -3.75
C LEU A 39 16.38 16.79 -5.21
N GLY A 40 16.17 15.81 -6.08
CA GLY A 40 16.47 15.91 -7.51
C GLY A 40 15.73 17.08 -8.18
N MET A 41 14.43 17.22 -7.94
CA MET A 41 13.63 18.35 -8.44
C MET A 41 14.14 19.69 -7.91
N GLY A 42 14.53 19.75 -6.63
CA GLY A 42 15.08 20.96 -6.02
C GLY A 42 16.43 21.37 -6.64
N PHE A 43 17.34 20.43 -6.86
CA PHE A 43 18.62 20.71 -7.51
C PHE A 43 18.47 21.11 -8.98
N ALA A 44 17.58 20.43 -9.70
CA ALA A 44 17.33 20.73 -11.12
C ALA A 44 16.46 21.98 -11.33
N GLN A 45 15.82 22.51 -10.28
CA GLN A 45 14.78 23.56 -10.36
C GLN A 45 13.67 23.20 -11.36
N ASP A 46 13.39 21.89 -11.51
CA ASP A 46 12.34 21.34 -12.36
C ASP A 46 11.32 20.57 -11.49
N PHE A 47 10.12 21.09 -11.41
CA PHE A 47 9.01 20.57 -10.62
C PHE A 47 7.95 19.84 -11.45
N SER A 48 8.27 19.44 -12.67
CA SER A 48 7.36 18.71 -13.57
C SER A 48 6.83 17.41 -12.95
N LEU A 49 7.61 16.76 -12.08
CA LEU A 49 7.25 15.52 -11.35
C LEU A 49 6.63 15.76 -9.97
N SER A 50 6.19 16.98 -9.64
CA SER A 50 5.62 17.30 -8.33
C SER A 50 4.40 16.44 -7.98
N HIS A 51 3.53 16.12 -8.95
CA HIS A 51 2.40 15.23 -8.75
C HIS A 51 2.84 13.79 -8.43
N LEU A 52 3.85 13.28 -9.12
CA LEU A 52 4.45 11.97 -8.80
C LEU A 52 5.00 11.96 -7.38
N HIS A 53 5.81 12.96 -7.02
CA HIS A 53 6.38 13.11 -5.68
C HIS A 53 5.29 13.13 -4.60
N SER A 54 4.23 13.90 -4.79
CA SER A 54 3.12 14.00 -3.83
C SER A 54 2.41 12.67 -3.62
N HIS A 55 2.10 11.93 -4.70
CA HIS A 55 1.43 10.64 -4.59
C HIS A 55 2.34 9.55 -4.02
N LEU A 56 3.64 9.58 -4.35
CA LEU A 56 4.60 8.65 -3.75
C LEU A 56 4.72 8.87 -2.23
N ASN A 57 4.63 10.12 -1.76
CA ASN A 57 4.58 10.44 -0.33
C ASN A 57 3.25 10.01 0.30
N LEU A 58 2.11 10.43 -0.23
CA LEU A 58 0.82 10.22 0.41
C LEU A 58 0.34 8.77 0.31
N VAL A 59 0.42 8.20 -0.87
CA VAL A 59 -0.07 6.84 -1.16
C VAL A 59 1.00 5.81 -0.83
N GLY A 60 2.21 6.01 -1.33
CA GLY A 60 3.32 5.07 -1.18
C GLY A 60 3.88 5.03 0.24
N TRP A 61 4.11 6.18 0.88
CA TRP A 61 4.68 6.20 2.22
C TRP A 61 3.64 6.33 3.31
N VAL A 62 2.95 7.48 3.43
CA VAL A 62 2.10 7.78 4.60
C VAL A 62 0.98 6.75 4.76
N SER A 63 0.23 6.47 3.70
CA SER A 63 -0.90 5.53 3.80
C SER A 63 -0.44 4.12 4.10
N MET A 64 0.62 3.63 3.45
CA MET A 64 1.14 2.28 3.73
C MET A 64 1.73 2.18 5.14
N ALA A 65 2.42 3.23 5.64
CA ALA A 65 2.91 3.26 7.01
C ALA A 65 1.76 3.20 8.01
N LEU A 66 0.69 3.96 7.78
CA LEU A 66 -0.51 3.94 8.63
C LEU A 66 -1.19 2.57 8.60
N PHE A 67 -1.28 1.89 7.45
CA PHE A 67 -1.79 0.53 7.38
C PHE A 67 -0.93 -0.43 8.21
N GLY A 68 0.39 -0.40 8.04
CA GLY A 68 1.32 -1.22 8.82
C GLY A 68 1.22 -0.97 10.32
N LEU A 69 1.22 0.29 10.75
CA LEU A 69 1.08 0.66 12.15
C LEU A 69 -0.27 0.24 12.72
N THR A 70 -1.35 0.34 11.95
CA THR A 70 -2.68 -0.12 12.38
C THR A 70 -2.72 -1.62 12.58
N TYR A 71 -2.15 -2.41 11.66
CA TYR A 71 -2.03 -3.87 11.85
C TYR A 71 -1.17 -4.22 13.07
N ARG A 72 -0.13 -3.44 13.35
CA ARG A 72 0.71 -3.62 14.54
C ARG A 72 -0.06 -3.30 15.82
N ALA A 73 -0.85 -2.21 15.83
CA ALA A 73 -1.64 -1.78 16.98
C ALA A 73 -2.86 -2.69 17.24
N TYR A 74 -3.42 -3.28 16.19
CA TYR A 74 -4.60 -4.14 16.24
C TYR A 74 -4.35 -5.48 15.53
N PRO A 75 -3.60 -6.42 16.15
CA PRO A 75 -3.22 -7.70 15.53
C PRO A 75 -4.42 -8.52 15.05
N ALA A 76 -5.57 -8.39 15.70
CA ALA A 76 -6.81 -9.06 15.30
C ALA A 76 -7.26 -8.69 13.87
N LEU A 77 -6.89 -7.50 13.36
CA LEU A 77 -7.15 -7.13 11.97
C LEU A 77 -6.28 -7.91 10.97
N ALA A 78 -5.09 -8.35 11.38
CA ALA A 78 -4.18 -9.11 10.53
C ALA A 78 -4.64 -10.56 10.33
N GLU A 79 -5.58 -11.02 11.15
CA GLU A 79 -6.10 -12.39 11.09
C GLU A 79 -7.18 -12.48 10.00
N GLY A 80 -7.01 -13.43 9.07
CA GLY A 80 -8.04 -13.81 8.12
C GLY A 80 -7.88 -13.26 6.70
N ARG A 81 -8.89 -13.58 5.87
CA ARG A 81 -8.87 -13.35 4.42
C ARG A 81 -8.93 -11.89 4.03
N LEU A 82 -9.56 -11.03 4.85
CA LEU A 82 -9.71 -9.61 4.56
C LEU A 82 -8.37 -8.87 4.62
N ALA A 83 -7.50 -9.19 5.59
CA ALA A 83 -6.16 -8.61 5.68
C ALA A 83 -5.31 -8.97 4.45
N LYS A 84 -5.37 -10.22 4.00
CA LYS A 84 -4.70 -10.67 2.78
C LYS A 84 -5.23 -9.94 1.54
N ALA A 85 -6.54 -9.84 1.39
CA ALA A 85 -7.17 -9.12 0.28
C ALA A 85 -6.77 -7.64 0.29
N HIS A 86 -6.80 -6.98 1.45
CA HIS A 86 -6.35 -5.60 1.60
C HIS A 86 -4.88 -5.43 1.18
N PHE A 87 -3.99 -6.31 1.64
CA PHE A 87 -2.57 -6.24 1.27
C PHE A 87 -2.37 -6.40 -0.24
N LEU A 88 -3.01 -7.41 -0.87
CA LEU A 88 -2.90 -7.67 -2.30
C LEU A 88 -3.49 -6.55 -3.17
N LEU A 89 -4.47 -5.81 -2.68
CA LEU A 89 -5.00 -4.63 -3.36
C LEU A 89 -4.11 -3.40 -3.14
N SER A 90 -3.74 -3.11 -1.90
CA SER A 90 -3.12 -1.83 -1.53
C SER A 90 -1.62 -1.80 -1.79
N ALA A 91 -0.86 -2.87 -1.52
CA ALA A 91 0.58 -2.84 -1.67
C ALA A 91 1.03 -2.68 -3.13
N PRO A 92 0.53 -3.47 -4.11
CA PRO A 92 0.88 -3.27 -5.50
C PRO A 92 0.35 -1.95 -6.07
N SER A 93 -0.91 -1.61 -5.80
CA SER A 93 -1.52 -0.39 -6.35
C SER A 93 -0.89 0.89 -5.80
N GLY A 94 -0.45 0.89 -4.55
CA GLY A 94 0.26 2.01 -3.94
C GLY A 94 1.60 2.32 -4.58
N ILE A 95 2.24 1.34 -5.24
CA ILE A 95 3.45 1.51 -6.06
C ILE A 95 3.07 1.84 -7.51
N MET A 96 2.09 1.12 -8.06
CA MET A 96 1.68 1.28 -9.46
C MET A 96 1.00 2.62 -9.73
N PHE A 97 0.33 3.20 -8.74
CA PHE A 97 -0.35 4.48 -8.91
C PHE A 97 0.65 5.64 -9.18
N PRO A 98 1.68 5.88 -8.34
CA PRO A 98 2.72 6.85 -8.68
C PRO A 98 3.45 6.52 -9.99
N ALA A 99 3.75 5.26 -10.27
CA ALA A 99 4.35 4.85 -11.54
C ALA A 99 3.45 5.19 -12.74
N GLY A 100 2.13 5.00 -12.60
CA GLY A 100 1.16 5.39 -13.62
C GLY A 100 1.11 6.91 -13.84
N ILE A 101 1.28 7.71 -12.79
CA ILE A 101 1.38 9.18 -12.89
C ILE A 101 2.64 9.56 -13.67
N TYR A 102 3.77 8.88 -13.46
CA TYR A 102 4.97 9.08 -14.26
C TYR A 102 4.70 8.82 -15.75
N LEU A 103 4.01 7.73 -16.08
CA LEU A 103 3.64 7.42 -17.48
C LEU A 103 2.69 8.46 -18.07
N LEU A 104 1.78 8.99 -17.27
CA LEU A 104 0.89 10.08 -17.69
C LEU A 104 1.69 11.35 -18.03
N ILE A 105 2.60 11.77 -17.14
CA ILE A 105 3.38 13.00 -17.31
C ILE A 105 4.34 12.88 -18.50
N THR A 106 5.01 11.72 -18.63
CA THR A 106 6.08 11.55 -19.63
C THR A 106 5.56 11.16 -21.01
N TYR A 107 4.52 10.32 -21.06
CA TYR A 107 4.04 9.70 -22.32
C TYR A 107 2.58 10.02 -22.64
N GLY A 108 1.89 10.82 -21.80
CA GLY A 108 0.47 11.13 -21.98
C GLY A 108 -0.47 9.93 -21.80
N GLN A 109 -0.06 8.90 -21.07
CA GLN A 109 -0.82 7.63 -20.89
C GLN A 109 -1.57 7.63 -19.55
N PRO A 110 -2.88 7.96 -19.49
CA PRO A 110 -3.62 8.05 -18.24
C PRO A 110 -4.08 6.70 -17.70
N ILE A 111 -4.25 5.70 -18.57
CA ILE A 111 -4.89 4.42 -18.22
C ILE A 111 -4.19 3.71 -17.03
N PRO A 112 -2.85 3.60 -16.97
CA PRO A 112 -2.20 2.93 -15.83
C PRO A 112 -2.45 3.63 -14.49
N ALA A 113 -2.44 4.96 -14.48
CA ALA A 113 -2.72 5.74 -13.26
C ALA A 113 -4.17 5.53 -12.79
N VAL A 114 -5.13 5.63 -13.70
CA VAL A 114 -6.56 5.45 -13.39
C VAL A 114 -6.85 4.03 -12.91
N ALA A 115 -6.32 3.02 -13.58
CA ALA A 115 -6.50 1.63 -13.18
C ALA A 115 -5.93 1.35 -11.78
N ALA A 116 -4.72 1.82 -11.49
CA ALA A 116 -4.10 1.67 -10.18
C ALA A 116 -4.86 2.45 -9.10
N ALA A 117 -5.39 3.65 -9.40
CA ALA A 117 -6.20 4.44 -8.47
C ALA A 117 -7.50 3.73 -8.09
N ILE A 118 -8.17 3.06 -9.05
CA ILE A 118 -9.39 2.28 -8.77
C ILE A 118 -9.08 1.11 -7.83
N VAL A 119 -7.99 0.38 -8.08
CA VAL A 119 -7.57 -0.73 -7.22
C VAL A 119 -7.18 -0.22 -5.82
N TRP A 120 -6.47 0.90 -5.75
CA TRP A 120 -6.14 1.56 -4.49
C TRP A 120 -7.39 1.96 -3.70
N LEU A 121 -8.38 2.57 -4.36
CA LEU A 121 -9.65 2.94 -3.74
C LEU A 121 -10.37 1.71 -3.17
N ALA A 122 -10.39 0.59 -3.89
CA ALA A 122 -10.98 -0.66 -3.39
C ALA A 122 -10.23 -1.16 -2.13
N GLY A 123 -8.90 -1.10 -2.11
CA GLY A 123 -8.09 -1.43 -0.93
C GLY A 123 -8.41 -0.52 0.26
N ALA A 124 -8.42 0.80 0.05
CA ALA A 124 -8.74 1.78 1.10
C ALA A 124 -10.16 1.60 1.65
N THR A 125 -11.13 1.32 0.77
CA THR A 125 -12.51 1.02 1.17
C THR A 125 -12.60 -0.25 2.03
N LEU A 126 -11.87 -1.30 1.63
CA LEU A 126 -11.80 -2.54 2.39
C LEU A 126 -11.20 -2.30 3.79
N PHE A 127 -10.14 -1.51 3.87
CA PHE A 127 -9.53 -1.13 5.15
C PHE A 127 -10.50 -0.35 6.04
N CYS A 128 -11.23 0.61 5.49
CA CYS A 128 -12.27 1.34 6.20
C CYS A 128 -13.34 0.38 6.78
N VAL A 129 -13.84 -0.56 5.97
CA VAL A 129 -14.80 -1.58 6.42
C VAL A 129 -14.24 -2.43 7.56
N MET A 130 -12.95 -2.81 7.50
CA MET A 130 -12.30 -3.58 8.56
C MET A 130 -12.22 -2.79 9.87
N LEU A 131 -11.90 -1.50 9.81
CA LEU A 131 -11.85 -0.64 10.99
C LEU A 131 -13.24 -0.41 11.60
N VAL A 132 -14.25 -0.17 10.77
CA VAL A 132 -15.64 -0.04 11.23
C VAL A 132 -16.10 -1.30 11.94
N ARG A 133 -15.85 -2.48 11.38
CA ARG A 133 -16.15 -3.76 12.04
C ARG A 133 -15.43 -3.91 13.38
N LEU A 134 -14.18 -3.50 13.47
CA LEU A 134 -13.42 -3.54 14.71
C LEU A 134 -14.03 -2.61 15.77
N ALA A 135 -14.47 -1.40 15.38
CA ALA A 135 -15.10 -0.44 16.28
C ALA A 135 -16.38 -1.01 16.88
N PHE A 136 -17.26 -1.59 16.04
CA PHE A 136 -18.49 -2.24 16.54
C PHE A 136 -18.19 -3.44 17.42
N ALA A 137 -17.22 -4.28 17.09
CA ALA A 137 -16.84 -5.42 17.90
C ALA A 137 -16.31 -5.02 19.29
N LYS A 138 -15.72 -3.82 19.43
CA LYS A 138 -15.21 -3.28 20.70
C LYS A 138 -16.23 -2.45 21.47
N GLY A 139 -17.47 -2.30 20.96
CA GLY A 139 -18.50 -1.47 21.60
C GLY A 139 -18.14 0.02 21.63
N LEU A 140 -17.35 0.50 20.67
CA LEU A 140 -16.90 1.89 20.57
C LEU A 140 -17.81 2.75 19.65
N ALA A 141 -18.87 2.14 19.12
CA ALA A 141 -19.84 2.80 18.25
C ALA A 141 -21.22 2.85 18.91
#